data_9c663a1976e084043ebb91eda81055eb
#
_entry.id   9c663a1976e084043ebb91eda81055eb
#
_cell.length_a   1.000
_cell.length_b   1.000
_cell.length_c   1.000
_cell.angle_alpha   90.00
_cell.angle_beta   90.00
_cell.angle_gamma   90.00
#
_symmetry.space_group_name_H-M   'P 1'
#
loop_
_entity.id
_entity.type
_entity.pdbx_description
1 polymer ?
#
loop_
_entity_poly.entity_id
_entity_poly.type
_entity_poly.pdbx_seq_one_letter_code
_entity_poly.pdbx_strand_id
1 'polypeptide(L)'
;SSVSNTGLRGFSVNVSNYRTTEESMKWALKVCEYNEDWHFVIDTSRNGKGPHGNDWCNPPGRAVGNYPTCNTGEPKCDAFLWVKIPGESDGKGNGGPRAGKFWPEMATELLKNIN
;
A
#
# COMPACT_ATOMS: atom_id res chain seq x y z
N SER A 1 16.04 10.05 -18.00
CA SER A 1 15.57 8.83 -18.65
C SER A 1 14.37 9.13 -19.54
N SER A 2 14.07 8.23 -20.43
CA SER A 2 12.91 8.38 -21.32
C SER A 2 11.60 8.48 -20.53
N VAL A 3 11.53 7.86 -19.36
CA VAL A 3 10.33 7.88 -18.53
C VAL A 3 9.99 9.30 -18.07
N SER A 4 10.97 10.06 -17.62
CA SER A 4 10.73 11.44 -17.19
C SER A 4 10.33 12.34 -18.34
N ASN A 5 10.73 12.00 -19.57
CA ASN A 5 10.41 12.79 -20.76
C ASN A 5 9.01 12.50 -21.32
N THR A 6 8.31 11.51 -20.77
CA THR A 6 6.95 11.16 -21.23
C THR A 6 5.86 11.95 -20.52
N GLY A 7 6.22 12.82 -19.58
CA GLY A 7 5.25 13.59 -18.83
C GLY A 7 4.58 12.81 -17.71
N LEU A 8 5.18 11.72 -17.26
CA LEU A 8 4.65 10.96 -16.13
C LEU A 8 4.67 11.82 -14.87
N ARG A 9 3.55 11.84 -14.14
CA ARG A 9 3.44 12.54 -12.87
C ARG A 9 4.33 11.90 -11.80
N GLY A 10 4.45 10.58 -11.82
CA GLY A 10 5.23 9.89 -10.80
C GLY A 10 4.94 8.40 -10.75
N PHE A 11 4.84 7.87 -9.54
CA PHE A 11 4.81 6.43 -9.31
C PHE A 11 3.97 6.09 -8.08
N SER A 12 3.71 4.80 -7.91
CA SER A 12 3.04 4.29 -6.71
C SER A 12 4.00 3.41 -5.92
N VAL A 13 3.85 3.38 -4.61
CA VAL A 13 4.68 2.56 -3.73
C VAL A 13 3.80 1.71 -2.83
N ASN A 14 4.37 0.63 -2.32
CA ASN A 14 3.73 -0.30 -1.37
C ASN A 14 2.49 -1.00 -1.94
N VAL A 15 2.31 -1.04 -3.25
CA VAL A 15 1.13 -1.67 -3.86
C VAL A 15 1.04 -3.13 -3.42
N SER A 16 -0.09 -3.49 -2.82
CA SER A 16 -0.37 -4.85 -2.29
C SER A 16 0.58 -5.29 -1.17
N ASN A 17 1.39 -4.39 -0.62
CA ASN A 17 2.36 -4.73 0.41
C ASN A 17 1.92 -4.16 1.76
N TYR A 18 2.71 -4.42 2.79
CA TYR A 18 2.35 -4.15 4.18
C TYR A 18 3.29 -3.16 4.88
N ARG A 19 4.25 -2.58 4.16
CA ARG A 19 5.16 -1.60 4.73
C ARG A 19 4.37 -0.40 5.26
N THR A 20 4.83 0.16 6.37
CA THR A 20 4.11 1.28 6.98
C THR A 20 4.07 2.48 6.05
N THR A 21 3.08 3.35 6.25
CA THR A 21 2.98 4.59 5.48
C THR A 21 4.25 5.44 5.67
N GLU A 22 4.75 5.52 6.90
CA GLU A 22 5.96 6.29 7.19
C GLU A 22 7.18 5.76 6.45
N GLU A 23 7.40 4.44 6.47
CA GLU A 23 8.51 3.82 5.76
C GLU A 23 8.39 4.02 4.26
N SER A 24 7.18 3.84 3.73
CA SER A 24 6.91 4.03 2.30
C SER A 24 7.14 5.48 1.87
N MET A 25 6.72 6.43 2.70
CA MET A 25 6.94 7.84 2.47
C MET A 25 8.42 8.18 2.36
N LYS A 26 9.22 7.70 3.29
CA LYS A 26 10.67 7.92 3.29
C LYS A 26 11.33 7.39 2.02
N TRP A 27 10.96 6.17 1.64
CA TRP A 27 11.54 5.54 0.45
C TRP A 27 11.14 6.31 -0.81
N ALA A 28 9.87 6.69 -0.92
CA ALA A 28 9.37 7.42 -2.07
C ALA A 28 10.02 8.79 -2.23
N LEU A 29 10.22 9.49 -1.12
CA LEU A 29 10.89 10.79 -1.16
C LEU A 29 12.33 10.66 -1.65
N LYS A 30 13.02 9.58 -1.30
CA LYS A 30 14.35 9.30 -1.84
C LYS A 30 14.34 9.12 -3.35
N VAL A 31 13.34 8.41 -3.86
CA VAL A 31 13.20 8.23 -5.31
C VAL A 31 12.96 9.58 -5.99
N CYS A 32 12.17 10.45 -5.38
CA CYS A 32 11.89 11.78 -5.92
C CYS A 32 13.14 12.66 -6.02
N GLU A 33 14.22 12.32 -5.32
CA GLU A 33 15.49 13.06 -5.46
C GLU A 33 16.09 12.91 -6.86
N TYR A 34 15.73 11.87 -7.59
CA TYR A 34 16.22 11.65 -8.95
C TYR A 34 15.45 12.46 -9.99
N ASN A 35 14.25 12.93 -9.64
CA ASN A 35 13.46 13.79 -10.53
C ASN A 35 12.50 14.60 -9.66
N GLU A 36 12.81 15.87 -9.47
CA GLU A 36 12.03 16.74 -8.58
C GLU A 36 10.59 17.00 -9.05
N ASP A 37 10.28 16.67 -10.31
CA ASP A 37 8.92 16.82 -10.83
C ASP A 37 8.03 15.63 -10.49
N TRP A 38 8.60 14.54 -9.98
CA TRP A 38 7.83 13.34 -9.65
C TRP A 38 7.08 13.51 -8.34
N HIS A 39 5.87 12.97 -8.35
CA HIS A 39 5.03 12.80 -7.17
C HIS A 39 4.75 11.31 -7.01
N PHE A 40 4.09 10.93 -5.95
CA PHE A 40 3.77 9.52 -5.72
C PHE A 40 2.47 9.36 -4.96
N VAL A 41 1.95 8.13 -4.98
CA VAL A 41 0.83 7.70 -4.15
C VAL A 41 1.28 6.47 -3.35
N ILE A 42 0.66 6.24 -2.20
CA ILE A 42 0.98 5.10 -1.35
C ILE A 42 -0.26 4.23 -1.20
N ASP A 43 -0.08 2.92 -1.39
CA ASP A 43 -1.14 1.95 -1.10
C ASP A 43 -1.16 1.72 0.41
N THR A 44 -2.22 2.17 1.06
CA THR A 44 -2.40 2.05 2.50
C THR A 44 -3.49 1.04 2.86
N SER A 45 -3.84 0.15 1.92
CA SER A 45 -4.97 -0.76 2.10
C SER A 45 -4.77 -1.77 3.23
N ARG A 46 -3.53 -2.20 3.49
CA ARG A 46 -3.27 -3.26 4.47
C ARG A 46 -2.03 -3.01 5.32
N ASN A 47 -1.65 -1.77 5.50
CA ASN A 47 -0.40 -1.45 6.19
C ASN A 47 -0.56 -0.87 7.60
N GLY A 48 -1.76 -0.96 8.18
CA GLY A 48 -2.01 -0.36 9.50
C GLY A 48 -1.16 -0.93 10.63
N LYS A 49 -0.78 -2.21 10.55
CA LYS A 49 0.08 -2.87 11.53
C LYS A 49 1.50 -3.08 11.02
N GLY A 50 1.80 -2.64 9.80
CA GLY A 50 3.08 -2.91 9.18
C GLY A 50 3.21 -4.36 8.72
N PRO A 51 4.39 -4.77 8.26
CA PRO A 51 4.59 -6.12 7.75
C PRO A 51 4.67 -7.17 8.86
N HIS A 52 4.39 -8.42 8.51
CA HIS A 52 4.55 -9.57 9.37
C HIS A 52 5.79 -10.33 8.88
N GLY A 53 6.97 -9.87 9.31
CA GLY A 53 8.23 -10.39 8.80
C GLY A 53 8.33 -10.24 7.30
N ASN A 54 8.67 -11.33 6.61
CA ASN A 54 8.74 -11.36 5.15
C ASN A 54 7.50 -12.02 4.53
N ASP A 55 6.47 -12.27 5.31
CA ASP A 55 5.25 -12.91 4.85
C ASP A 55 4.44 -11.94 4.01
N TRP A 56 4.21 -12.26 2.75
CA TRP A 56 3.49 -11.40 1.82
C TRP A 56 2.11 -11.96 1.42
N CYS A 57 1.88 -13.24 1.65
CA CYS A 57 0.64 -13.89 1.22
C CYS A 57 -0.30 -14.07 2.39
N ASN A 58 -1.28 -13.18 2.49
CA ASN A 58 -2.29 -13.19 3.55
C ASN A 58 -1.70 -13.28 4.97
N PRO A 59 -0.70 -12.45 5.33
CA PRO A 59 -0.14 -12.54 6.68
C PRO A 59 -1.21 -12.26 7.73
N PRO A 60 -1.19 -13.00 8.85
CA PRO A 60 -2.21 -12.83 9.88
C PRO A 60 -2.04 -11.54 10.67
N GLY A 61 -3.11 -11.09 11.33
CA GLY A 61 -3.06 -9.97 12.26
C GLY A 61 -2.82 -8.62 11.63
N ARG A 62 -3.07 -8.47 10.34
CA ARG A 62 -2.87 -7.20 9.65
C ARG A 62 -4.12 -6.32 9.76
N ALA A 63 -3.97 -5.04 9.43
CA ALA A 63 -5.06 -4.08 9.48
C ALA A 63 -4.99 -3.15 8.29
N VAL A 64 -6.15 -2.57 7.93
CA VAL A 64 -6.16 -1.47 6.95
C VAL A 64 -5.37 -0.29 7.54
N GLY A 65 -4.73 0.46 6.68
CA GLY A 65 -3.98 1.65 7.09
C GLY A 65 -4.82 2.92 6.92
N ASN A 66 -4.11 4.01 6.61
CA ASN A 66 -4.77 5.30 6.39
C ASN A 66 -5.89 5.17 5.36
N TYR A 67 -7.03 5.78 5.63
CA TYR A 67 -8.13 5.80 4.67
C TYR A 67 -7.72 6.58 3.43
N PRO A 68 -8.28 6.25 2.26
CA PRO A 68 -7.97 6.98 1.03
C PRO A 68 -8.22 8.48 1.20
N THR A 69 -7.23 9.27 0.82
CA THR A 69 -7.31 10.72 0.95
C THR A 69 -6.26 11.38 0.07
N CYS A 70 -6.55 12.58 -0.41
CA CYS A 70 -5.56 13.43 -1.07
C CYS A 70 -4.87 14.37 -0.08
N ASN A 71 -5.29 14.36 1.17
CA ASN A 71 -4.70 15.20 2.20
C ASN A 71 -3.68 14.37 3.00
N THR A 72 -2.48 14.23 2.44
CA THR A 72 -1.45 13.36 2.99
C THR A 72 -0.49 14.08 3.93
N GLY A 73 -0.47 15.39 3.89
CA GLY A 73 0.48 16.18 4.67
C GLY A 73 1.86 16.34 4.01
N GLU A 74 2.09 15.71 2.88
CA GLU A 74 3.36 15.79 2.15
C GLU A 74 3.09 16.25 0.71
N PRO A 75 3.64 17.41 0.30
CA PRO A 75 3.37 17.93 -1.06
C PRO A 75 3.72 16.99 -2.20
N LYS A 76 4.71 16.13 -2.03
CA LYS A 76 5.11 15.16 -3.06
C LYS A 76 4.20 13.95 -3.09
N CYS A 77 3.47 13.68 -2.01
CA CYS A 77 2.54 12.56 -1.95
C CYS A 77 1.14 13.05 -2.32
N ASP A 78 0.69 12.65 -3.51
CA ASP A 78 -0.60 13.10 -4.03
C ASP A 78 -1.79 12.48 -3.28
N ALA A 79 -1.65 11.24 -2.82
CA ALA A 79 -2.75 10.55 -2.18
C ALA A 79 -2.30 9.29 -1.45
N PHE A 80 -3.08 8.89 -0.45
CA PHE A 80 -3.12 7.52 0.06
C PHE A 80 -4.29 6.85 -0.61
N LEU A 81 -4.07 5.66 -1.16
CA LEU A 81 -5.10 4.92 -1.90
C LEU A 81 -5.16 3.48 -1.43
N TRP A 82 -6.31 2.85 -1.63
CA TRP A 82 -6.45 1.41 -1.43
C TRP A 82 -6.44 0.76 -2.81
N VAL A 83 -5.23 0.62 -3.36
CA VAL A 83 -5.02 0.02 -4.68
C VAL A 83 -5.37 -1.47 -4.64
N LYS A 84 -4.81 -2.18 -3.65
CA LYS A 84 -5.25 -3.54 -3.35
C LYS A 84 -6.54 -3.43 -2.55
N ILE A 85 -7.58 -4.10 -3.00
CA ILE A 85 -8.86 -4.07 -2.30
C ILE A 85 -8.74 -4.87 -1.00
N PRO A 86 -8.98 -4.25 0.17
CA PRO A 86 -8.92 -4.97 1.44
C PRO A 86 -9.91 -6.13 1.45
N GLY A 87 -9.42 -7.32 1.75
CA GLY A 87 -10.25 -8.52 1.76
C GLY A 87 -10.07 -9.42 0.56
N GLU A 88 -9.38 -8.95 -0.50
CA GLU A 88 -9.03 -9.84 -1.61
C GLU A 88 -7.82 -10.67 -1.25
N SER A 89 -7.92 -11.99 -1.45
CA SER A 89 -6.84 -12.92 -1.13
C SER A 89 -5.61 -12.69 -2.01
N ASP A 90 -4.43 -12.86 -1.41
CA ASP A 90 -3.15 -12.83 -2.15
C ASP A 90 -2.85 -14.19 -2.79
N GLY A 91 -3.58 -15.22 -2.41
CA GLY A 91 -3.34 -16.59 -2.84
C GLY A 91 -3.70 -17.58 -1.76
N LYS A 92 -3.30 -18.82 -1.91
CA LYS A 92 -3.68 -19.88 -0.98
C LYS A 92 -2.84 -19.92 0.31
N GLY A 93 -1.80 -19.10 0.42
CA GLY A 93 -0.99 -19.03 1.62
C GLY A 93 -1.81 -18.62 2.83
N ASN A 94 -1.46 -19.17 4.00
CA ASN A 94 -2.14 -18.90 5.27
C ASN A 94 -3.66 -19.22 5.22
N GLY A 95 -4.04 -20.22 4.42
CA GLY A 95 -5.41 -20.71 4.39
C GLY A 95 -6.36 -19.93 3.51
N GLY A 96 -5.87 -18.99 2.72
CA GLY A 96 -6.71 -18.18 1.88
C GLY A 96 -7.24 -18.89 0.64
N PRO A 97 -8.32 -18.36 0.04
CA PRO A 97 -8.78 -18.84 -1.26
C PRO A 97 -7.81 -18.37 -2.36
N ARG A 98 -8.10 -18.73 -3.61
CA ARG A 98 -7.26 -18.32 -4.74
C ARG A 98 -7.06 -16.81 -4.78
N ALA A 99 -5.95 -16.39 -5.38
CA ALA A 99 -5.62 -14.98 -5.51
C ALA A 99 -6.75 -14.18 -6.18
N GLY A 100 -7.06 -13.03 -5.64
CA GLY A 100 -8.10 -12.14 -6.16
C GLY A 100 -9.50 -12.43 -5.67
N LYS A 101 -9.73 -13.59 -5.07
CA LYS A 101 -11.07 -13.91 -4.55
C LYS A 101 -11.31 -13.16 -3.23
N PHE A 102 -12.53 -12.61 -3.08
CA PHE A 102 -12.89 -11.93 -1.84
C PHE A 102 -12.98 -12.95 -0.69
N TRP A 103 -12.34 -12.61 0.42
CA TRP A 103 -12.26 -13.46 1.60
C TRP A 103 -12.85 -12.68 2.79
N PRO A 104 -14.16 -12.88 3.11
CA PRO A 104 -14.83 -12.09 4.14
C PRO A 104 -14.15 -12.11 5.50
N GLU A 105 -13.59 -13.24 5.91
CA GLU A 105 -12.91 -13.38 7.20
C GLU A 105 -11.68 -12.48 7.25
N MET A 106 -10.94 -12.40 6.16
CA MET A 106 -9.79 -11.52 6.05
C MET A 106 -10.21 -10.05 6.09
N ALA A 107 -11.27 -9.69 5.36
CA ALA A 107 -11.78 -8.32 5.35
C ALA A 107 -12.19 -7.89 6.76
N THR A 108 -12.89 -8.76 7.47
CA THR A 108 -13.31 -8.51 8.86
C THR A 108 -12.09 -8.31 9.77
N GLU A 109 -11.09 -9.16 9.64
CA GLU A 109 -9.86 -9.06 10.43
C GLU A 109 -9.14 -7.73 10.19
N LEU A 110 -9.02 -7.33 8.92
CA LEU A 110 -8.35 -6.09 8.55
C LEU A 110 -9.04 -4.87 9.19
N LEU A 111 -10.37 -4.86 9.20
CA LEU A 111 -11.14 -3.78 9.81
C LEU A 111 -11.12 -3.85 11.33
N LYS A 112 -11.17 -5.04 11.89
CA LYS A 112 -11.19 -5.24 13.35
C LYS A 112 -9.89 -4.79 14.00
N ASN A 113 -8.76 -4.91 13.33
CA ASN A 113 -7.45 -4.61 13.87
C ASN A 113 -7.05 -3.14 13.74
N ILE A 114 -7.95 -2.27 13.30
CA ILE A 114 -7.69 -0.83 13.23
C ILE A 114 -7.41 -0.31 14.64
N ASN A 115 -6.37 0.51 14.75
CA ASN A 115 -6.02 1.16 16.01
C ASN A 115 -6.80 2.45 16.22
#